data_76365e71d9a1e769bbb761700cd8b5a3
#
_entry.id   76365e71d9a1e769bbb761700cd8b5a3
#
_cell.length_a   1.000
_cell.length_b   1.000
_cell.length_c   1.000
_cell.angle_alpha   90.00
_cell.angle_beta   90.00
_cell.angle_gamma   90.00
#
_symmetry.space_group_name_H-M   'P 1'
#
loop_
_entity.id
_entity.type
_entity.pdbx_description
1 polymer ?
#
loop_
_entity_poly.entity_id
_entity_poly.type
_entity_poly.pdbx_seq_one_letter_code
_entity_poly.pdbx_strand_id
1 'polypeptide(L)'
;LSLEQLAGHFYLNKFTLAKLFKEQTDRTVHNYIILKRISIAKQKITEGMLPSVVYQDVGFRDYSTFYRAFLKMEKISPKEFARFCSDKKDN
;
A
#
# COMPACT_ATOMS: atom_id res chain seq x y z
N LEU A 1 4.73 14.44 -3.18
CA LEU A 1 5.51 13.79 -2.13
C LEU A 1 6.99 14.06 -2.30
N SER A 2 7.64 14.49 -1.24
CA SER A 2 9.09 14.66 -1.26
C SER A 2 9.78 13.33 -0.95
N LEU A 3 11.07 13.23 -1.29
CA LEU A 3 11.85 12.05 -0.96
C LEU A 3 11.89 11.80 0.55
N GLU A 4 11.97 12.86 1.32
CA GLU A 4 12.02 12.72 2.78
C GLU A 4 10.70 12.20 3.33
N GLN A 5 9.59 12.69 2.79
CA GLN A 5 8.28 12.21 3.21
C GLN A 5 8.08 10.74 2.86
N LEU A 6 8.50 10.34 1.67
CA LEU A 6 8.41 8.94 1.26
C LEU A 6 9.27 8.05 2.15
N ALA A 7 10.51 8.46 2.40
CA ALA A 7 11.42 7.67 3.22
C ALA A 7 10.88 7.52 4.65
N GLY A 8 10.40 8.62 5.23
CA GLY A 8 9.85 8.60 6.59
C GLY A 8 8.57 7.79 6.69
N HIS A 9 7.68 7.96 5.71
CA HIS A 9 6.37 7.31 5.72
C HIS A 9 6.48 5.79 5.59
N PHE A 10 7.41 5.32 4.78
CA PHE A 10 7.58 3.88 4.50
C PHE A 10 8.82 3.28 5.16
N TYR A 11 9.52 4.04 5.98
CA TYR A 11 10.76 3.59 6.60
C TYR A 11 11.82 3.21 5.58
N LEU A 12 11.81 3.90 4.43
CA LEU A 12 12.75 3.64 3.35
C LEU A 12 13.99 4.52 3.47
N ASN A 13 15.11 3.99 3.04
CA ASN A 13 16.37 4.72 3.00
C ASN A 13 16.31 5.79 1.91
N LYS A 14 16.76 7.02 2.24
CA LYS A 14 16.82 8.13 1.29
C LYS A 14 17.66 7.79 0.07
N PHE A 15 18.76 7.09 0.28
CA PHE A 15 19.64 6.69 -0.83
C PHE A 15 18.93 5.75 -1.80
N THR A 16 18.14 4.84 -1.28
CA THR A 16 17.37 3.91 -2.11
C THR A 16 16.39 4.67 -3.00
N LEU A 17 15.68 5.63 -2.42
CA LEU A 17 14.74 6.44 -3.20
C LEU A 17 15.45 7.31 -4.23
N ALA A 18 16.56 7.93 -3.84
CA ALA A 18 17.34 8.76 -4.76
C ALA A 18 17.87 7.93 -5.93
N LYS A 19 18.30 6.71 -5.66
CA LYS A 19 18.76 5.79 -6.69
C LYS A 19 17.64 5.43 -7.64
N LEU A 20 16.45 5.16 -7.12
CA LEU A 20 15.27 4.87 -7.94
C LEU A 20 14.96 6.03 -8.88
N PHE A 21 15.02 7.27 -8.38
CA PHE A 21 14.78 8.45 -9.20
C PHE A 21 15.81 8.61 -10.30
N LYS A 22 17.05 8.24 -10.03
CA LYS A 22 18.12 8.35 -11.03
C LYS A 22 18.08 7.26 -12.08
N GLU A 23 17.71 6.05 -11.68
CA GLU A 23 17.80 4.88 -12.56
C GLU A 23 16.47 4.46 -13.17
N GLN A 24 15.36 4.97 -12.62
CA GLN A 24 14.03 4.55 -13.02
C GLN A 24 13.19 5.72 -13.50
N THR A 25 12.14 5.42 -14.26
CA THR A 25 11.19 6.43 -14.70
C THR A 25 10.26 6.80 -13.53
N ASP A 26 9.61 7.96 -13.65
CA ASP A 26 8.60 8.37 -12.67
C ASP A 26 7.52 7.30 -12.50
N ARG A 27 7.17 6.63 -13.60
CA ARG A 27 6.18 5.56 -13.58
C ARG A 27 6.63 4.40 -12.68
N THR A 28 7.90 4.03 -12.75
CA THR A 28 8.45 2.96 -11.92
C THR A 28 8.44 3.35 -10.44
N VAL A 29 8.80 4.60 -10.15
CA VAL A 29 8.74 5.12 -8.78
C VAL A 29 7.31 5.11 -8.28
N HIS A 30 6.36 5.54 -9.11
CA HIS A 30 4.94 5.53 -8.76
C HIS A 30 4.47 4.10 -8.44
N ASN A 31 4.85 3.14 -9.27
CA ASN A 31 4.48 1.75 -9.04
C ASN A 31 5.04 1.22 -7.72
N TYR A 32 6.27 1.60 -7.40
CA TYR A 32 6.91 1.22 -6.15
C TYR A 32 6.15 1.78 -4.94
N ILE A 33 5.72 3.03 -5.04
CA ILE A 33 4.94 3.67 -3.98
C ILE A 33 3.62 2.92 -3.77
N ILE A 34 2.93 2.60 -4.87
CA ILE A 34 1.66 1.86 -4.79
C ILE A 34 1.88 0.50 -4.15
N LEU A 35 2.92 -0.20 -4.56
CA LEU A 35 3.25 -1.51 -3.99
C LEU A 35 3.44 -1.43 -2.47
N LYS A 36 4.18 -0.42 -2.02
CA LYS A 36 4.43 -0.22 -0.59
C LYS A 36 3.15 0.13 0.17
N ARG A 37 2.31 0.99 -0.42
CA ARG A 37 1.03 1.35 0.20
C ARG A 37 0.14 0.12 0.37
N ILE A 38 0.05 -0.72 -0.65
CA ILE A 38 -0.75 -1.95 -0.60
C ILE A 38 -0.18 -2.91 0.44
N SER A 39 1.13 -3.05 0.50
CA SER A 39 1.79 -3.93 1.47
C SER A 39 1.45 -3.52 2.91
N ILE A 40 1.51 -2.22 3.19
CA ILE A 40 1.17 -1.70 4.51
C ILE A 40 -0.31 -1.87 4.80
N ALA A 41 -1.16 -1.65 3.78
CA ALA A 41 -2.59 -1.84 3.92
C ALA A 41 -2.93 -3.27 4.30
N LYS A 42 -2.29 -4.25 3.66
CA LYS A 42 -2.50 -5.66 3.97
C LYS A 42 -2.16 -5.95 5.43
N GLN A 43 -1.05 -5.41 5.91
CA GLN A 43 -0.65 -5.60 7.30
C GLN A 43 -1.69 -5.03 8.26
N LYS A 44 -2.16 -3.80 7.98
CA LYS A 44 -3.16 -3.15 8.84
C LYS A 44 -4.50 -3.90 8.83
N ILE A 45 -4.91 -4.40 7.67
CA ILE A 45 -6.13 -5.20 7.56
C ILE A 45 -5.98 -6.50 8.37
N THR A 46 -4.82 -7.13 8.27
CA THR A 46 -4.53 -8.34 9.05
C THR A 46 -4.63 -8.05 10.56
N GLU A 47 -4.28 -6.84 10.97
CA GLU A 47 -4.37 -6.41 12.36
C GLU A 47 -5.78 -6.00 12.78
N GLY A 48 -6.73 -6.00 11.85
CA GLY A 48 -8.13 -5.73 12.17
C GLY A 48 -8.69 -4.41 11.64
N MET A 49 -7.89 -3.61 10.93
CA MET A 49 -8.36 -2.36 10.37
C MET A 49 -9.25 -2.63 9.16
N LEU A 50 -10.36 -1.90 9.06
CA LEU A 50 -11.28 -2.05 7.95
C LEU A 50 -10.70 -1.44 6.66
N PRO A 51 -10.93 -2.09 5.49
CA PRO A 51 -10.49 -1.51 4.22
C PRO A 51 -11.03 -0.11 3.97
N SER A 52 -12.27 0.17 4.40
CA SER A 52 -12.90 1.48 4.23
C SER A 52 -12.22 2.59 5.04
N VAL A 53 -11.32 2.22 5.94
CA VAL A 53 -10.53 3.16 6.74
C VAL A 53 -9.08 3.15 6.30
N VAL A 54 -8.54 1.97 6.01
CA VAL A 54 -7.11 1.80 5.76
C VAL A 54 -6.64 2.55 4.52
N TYR A 55 -7.49 2.73 3.51
CA TYR A 55 -7.07 3.36 2.26
C TYR A 55 -6.55 4.79 2.48
N GLN A 56 -7.19 5.53 3.39
CA GLN A 56 -6.73 6.89 3.72
C GLN A 56 -5.44 6.83 4.53
N ASP A 57 -5.36 5.90 5.43
CA ASP A 57 -4.23 5.77 6.33
C ASP A 57 -2.92 5.48 5.58
N VAL A 58 -3.03 4.75 4.47
CA VAL A 58 -1.84 4.42 3.67
C VAL A 58 -1.62 5.38 2.50
N GLY A 59 -2.45 6.43 2.37
CA GLY A 59 -2.20 7.52 1.46
C GLY A 59 -2.93 7.51 0.13
N PHE A 60 -3.98 6.71 -0.01
CA PHE A 60 -4.79 6.76 -1.22
C PHE A 60 -5.81 7.89 -1.13
N ARG A 61 -6.04 8.55 -2.26
CA ARG A 61 -6.96 9.69 -2.33
C ARG A 61 -8.41 9.28 -2.12
N ASP A 62 -8.79 8.16 -2.74
CA ASP A 62 -10.16 7.66 -2.64
C ASP A 62 -10.16 6.13 -2.61
N TYR A 63 -11.29 5.58 -2.22
CA TYR A 63 -11.41 4.13 -2.08
C TYR A 63 -11.33 3.41 -3.43
N SER A 64 -11.88 4.01 -4.47
CA SER A 64 -11.88 3.40 -5.81
C SER A 64 -10.46 3.15 -6.32
N THR A 65 -9.57 4.13 -6.13
CA THR A 65 -8.18 4.00 -6.54
C THR A 65 -7.50 2.89 -5.73
N PHE A 66 -7.73 2.87 -4.42
CA PHE A 66 -7.21 1.82 -3.55
C PHE A 66 -7.72 0.44 -3.97
N TYR A 67 -9.02 0.33 -4.22
CA TYR A 67 -9.65 -0.92 -4.61
C TYR A 67 -9.00 -1.49 -5.88
N ARG A 68 -8.86 -0.65 -6.91
CA ARG A 68 -8.27 -1.10 -8.18
C ARG A 68 -6.82 -1.53 -8.02
N ALA A 69 -6.04 -0.76 -7.25
CA ALA A 69 -4.64 -1.10 -7.02
C ALA A 69 -4.53 -2.40 -6.23
N PHE A 70 -5.34 -2.55 -5.20
CA PHE A 70 -5.33 -3.76 -4.38
C PHE A 70 -5.71 -4.99 -5.21
N LEU A 71 -6.80 -4.88 -5.96
CA LEU A 71 -7.28 -5.98 -6.80
C LEU A 71 -6.24 -6.38 -7.84
N LYS A 72 -5.58 -5.41 -8.46
CA LYS A 72 -4.55 -5.68 -9.45
C LYS A 72 -3.37 -6.44 -8.85
N MET A 73 -2.96 -6.09 -7.64
CA MET A 73 -1.79 -6.68 -7.01
C MET A 73 -2.09 -7.98 -6.29
N GLU A 74 -3.22 -8.07 -5.63
CA GLU A 74 -3.55 -9.22 -4.78
C GLU A 74 -4.50 -10.21 -5.44
N LYS A 75 -5.14 -9.83 -6.55
CA LYS A 75 -6.08 -10.65 -7.30
C LYS A 75 -7.41 -10.91 -6.57
N ILE A 76 -7.59 -10.34 -5.40
CA ILE A 76 -8.85 -10.34 -4.67
C ILE A 76 -9.11 -8.93 -4.15
N SER A 77 -10.36 -8.64 -3.79
CA SER A 77 -10.72 -7.32 -3.29
C SER A 77 -10.22 -7.13 -1.85
N PRO A 78 -10.09 -5.87 -1.41
CA PRO A 78 -9.72 -5.60 -0.02
C PRO A 78 -10.70 -6.21 0.97
N LYS A 79 -11.99 -6.20 0.63
CA LYS A 79 -13.03 -6.74 1.49
C LYS A 79 -12.90 -8.27 1.60
N GLU A 80 -12.63 -8.93 0.50
CA GLU A 80 -12.41 -10.37 0.50
C GLU A 80 -11.16 -10.74 1.30
N PHE A 81 -10.11 -9.94 1.15
CA PHE A 81 -8.90 -10.14 1.91
C PHE A 81 -9.16 -10.00 3.41
N ALA A 82 -9.94 -8.99 3.79
CA ALA A 82 -10.29 -8.77 5.19
C ALA A 82 -11.10 -9.93 5.75
N ARG A 83 -12.04 -10.45 4.95
CA ARG A 83 -12.85 -11.61 5.34
C ARG A 83 -11.97 -12.84 5.55
N PHE A 84 -11.03 -13.06 4.64
CA PHE A 84 -10.09 -14.18 4.72
C PHE A 84 -9.25 -14.10 6.00
N CYS A 85 -8.77 -12.91 6.35
CA CYS A 85 -8.00 -12.72 7.57
C CYS A 85 -8.85 -12.97 8.82
N SER A 86 -10.10 -12.53 8.79
CA SER A 86 -11.02 -12.72 9.91
C SER A 86 -11.32 -14.21 10.12
N ASP A 87 -11.55 -14.94 9.02
CA ASP A 87 -11.81 -16.39 9.10
C ASP A 87 -10.62 -17.13 9.70
N LYS A 88 -9.41 -16.73 9.36
CA LYS A 88 -8.21 -17.33 9.92
C LYS A 88 -8.07 -17.07 11.42
N LYS A 89 -8.49 -15.90 11.87
CA LYS A 89 -8.42 -15.55 13.28
C LYS A 89 -9.41 -16.35 14.13
N ASP A 90 -10.51 -16.77 13.53
CA ASP A 90 -11.55 -17.51 14.22
C ASP A 90 -11.16 -18.97 14.49
N ASN A 91 -10.08 -19.40 13.89
CA ASN A 91 -9.53 -20.72 14.12
C ASN A 91 -8.39 -20.66 15.13
#